data_bbdf49d5ccb57338e0f4f54cf099466e
#
_entry.id   bbdf49d5ccb57338e0f4f54cf099466e
#
_cell.length_a   1.000
_cell.length_b   1.000
_cell.length_c   1.000
_cell.angle_alpha   90.00
_cell.angle_beta   90.00
_cell.angle_gamma   90.00
#
_symmetry.space_group_name_H-M   'P 1'
#
loop_
_entity.id
_entity.type
_entity.pdbx_description
1 polymer ?
#
loop_
_entity_poly.entity_id
_entity_poly.type
_entity_poly.pdbx_seq_one_letter_code
_entity_poly.pdbx_strand_id
1 'polypeptide(L)'
;AEVLGISTDSVHSHRAWIKTPREQNGIEGLQYPLASDVAGRLAAQYNILVEESNVALRGLFIINPEGILQYAVVHDLNIGRSVDETLRVLQGLQTGGLCAADWTPGQGNLQV
;
A
#
# COMPACT_ATOMS: atom_id res chain seq x y z
N ALA A 1 -0.92 8.09 10.32
CA ALA A 1 -1.50 7.76 9.01
C ALA A 1 -2.52 6.64 9.14
N GLU A 2 -3.49 6.63 8.26
CA GLU A 2 -4.44 5.53 8.17
C GLU A 2 -4.04 4.60 7.03
N VAL A 3 -4.29 3.30 7.21
CA VAL A 3 -3.98 2.28 6.20
C VAL A 3 -5.27 1.65 5.72
N LEU A 4 -5.42 1.51 4.41
CA LEU A 4 -6.51 0.79 3.79
C LEU A 4 -5.91 -0.26 2.85
N GLY A 5 -6.17 -1.53 3.13
CA GLY A 5 -5.84 -2.63 2.23
C GLY A 5 -6.94 -2.83 1.21
N ILE A 6 -6.57 -3.20 -0.02
CA ILE A 6 -7.55 -3.41 -1.09
C ILE A 6 -7.08 -4.60 -1.92
N SER A 7 -8.00 -5.50 -2.24
CA SER A 7 -7.74 -6.57 -3.20
C SER A 7 -8.98 -6.85 -4.03
N THR A 8 -8.80 -7.54 -5.15
CA THR A 8 -9.90 -7.91 -6.05
C THR A 8 -10.67 -9.14 -5.57
N ASP A 9 -10.29 -9.70 -4.42
CA ASP A 9 -10.99 -10.82 -3.83
C ASP A 9 -12.33 -10.37 -3.21
N SER A 10 -13.26 -11.31 -3.04
CA SER A 10 -14.57 -11.01 -2.45
C SER A 10 -14.48 -10.75 -0.95
N VAL A 11 -15.50 -10.14 -0.40
CA VAL A 11 -15.64 -9.95 1.05
C VAL A 11 -15.62 -11.30 1.79
N HIS A 12 -16.19 -12.34 1.16
CA HIS A 12 -16.21 -13.69 1.74
C HIS A 12 -14.80 -14.28 1.82
N SER A 13 -14.00 -14.11 0.77
CA SER A 13 -12.60 -14.53 0.76
C SER A 13 -11.80 -13.76 1.80
N HIS A 14 -12.01 -12.45 1.93
CA HIS A 14 -11.36 -11.62 2.94
C HIS A 14 -11.67 -12.09 4.36
N ARG A 15 -12.93 -12.45 4.65
CA ARG A 15 -13.32 -12.97 5.97
C ARG A 15 -12.61 -14.26 6.30
N ALA A 16 -12.50 -15.17 5.35
CA ALA A 16 -11.79 -16.43 5.55
C ALA A 16 -10.29 -16.17 5.78
N TRP A 17 -9.70 -15.27 5.03
CA TRP A 17 -8.29 -14.92 5.11
C TRP A 17 -7.93 -14.28 6.46
N ILE A 18 -8.77 -13.37 6.96
CA ILE A 18 -8.59 -12.73 8.27
C ILE A 18 -8.62 -13.76 9.41
N LYS A 19 -9.36 -14.87 9.24
CA LYS A 19 -9.43 -15.95 10.23
C LYS A 19 -8.30 -16.97 10.07
N THR A 20 -7.55 -16.91 8.99
CA THR A 20 -6.49 -17.88 8.71
C THR A 20 -5.21 -17.47 9.44
N PRO A 21 -4.55 -18.40 10.17
CA PRO A 21 -3.28 -18.11 10.84
C PRO A 21 -2.19 -17.68 9.88
N ARG A 22 -1.29 -16.83 10.35
CA ARG A 22 -0.18 -16.32 9.53
C ARG A 22 0.74 -17.42 9.04
N GLU A 23 0.91 -18.49 9.82
CA GLU A 23 1.70 -19.67 9.44
C GLU A 23 1.11 -20.39 8.23
N GLN A 24 -0.16 -20.19 7.94
CA GLN A 24 -0.88 -20.77 6.81
C GLN A 24 -1.17 -19.72 5.72
N ASN A 25 -0.32 -18.71 5.62
CA ASN A 25 -0.44 -17.60 4.67
C ASN A 25 -1.72 -16.75 4.87
N GLY A 26 -2.27 -16.74 6.09
CA GLY A 26 -3.39 -15.89 6.45
C GLY A 26 -2.94 -14.53 6.98
N ILE A 27 -3.92 -13.69 7.27
CA ILE A 27 -3.72 -12.35 7.82
C ILE A 27 -4.42 -12.17 9.16
N GLU A 28 -4.48 -13.22 9.96
CA GLU A 28 -5.05 -13.17 11.30
C GLU A 28 -4.46 -12.00 12.09
N GLY A 29 -5.32 -11.23 12.76
CA GLY A 29 -4.89 -10.08 13.54
C GLY A 29 -4.76 -8.77 12.77
N LEU A 30 -5.16 -8.73 11.51
CA LEU A 30 -5.16 -7.50 10.73
C LEU A 30 -5.96 -6.40 11.44
N GLN A 31 -5.35 -5.23 11.64
CA GLN A 31 -5.93 -4.13 12.44
C GLN A 31 -6.39 -2.95 11.59
N TYR A 32 -6.34 -3.04 10.26
CA TYR A 32 -6.83 -1.99 9.37
C TYR A 32 -7.86 -2.54 8.39
N PRO A 33 -8.72 -1.68 7.82
CA PRO A 33 -9.75 -2.14 6.89
C PRO A 33 -9.17 -2.79 5.63
N LEU A 34 -9.86 -3.81 5.15
CA LEU A 34 -9.54 -4.50 3.90
C LEU A 34 -10.76 -4.42 2.99
N ALA A 35 -10.66 -3.62 1.92
CA ALA A 35 -11.75 -3.40 0.99
C ALA A 35 -11.71 -4.38 -0.18
N SER A 36 -12.87 -4.75 -0.68
CA SER A 36 -13.01 -5.63 -1.83
C SER A 36 -13.24 -4.82 -3.11
N ASP A 37 -12.34 -4.95 -4.06
CA ASP A 37 -12.44 -4.35 -5.40
C ASP A 37 -12.74 -5.48 -6.41
N VAL A 38 -13.82 -6.23 -6.16
CA VAL A 38 -14.13 -7.47 -6.87
C VAL A 38 -14.26 -7.28 -8.40
N ALA A 39 -14.72 -6.12 -8.84
CA ALA A 39 -14.83 -5.81 -10.27
C ALA A 39 -13.53 -5.25 -10.87
N GLY A 40 -12.49 -5.03 -10.06
CA GLY A 40 -11.21 -4.49 -10.51
C GLY A 40 -11.24 -3.02 -10.91
N ARG A 41 -12.30 -2.29 -10.56
CA ARG A 41 -12.49 -0.90 -11.00
C ARG A 41 -11.45 0.05 -10.43
N LEU A 42 -11.16 -0.08 -9.15
CA LEU A 42 -10.16 0.76 -8.49
C LEU A 42 -8.77 0.43 -9.00
N ALA A 43 -8.46 -0.87 -9.12
CA ALA A 43 -7.17 -1.30 -9.67
C ALA A 43 -6.97 -0.77 -11.09
N ALA A 44 -8.03 -0.76 -11.91
CA ALA A 44 -7.96 -0.18 -13.26
C ALA A 44 -7.72 1.33 -13.22
N GLN A 45 -8.36 2.06 -12.31
CA GLN A 45 -8.16 3.50 -12.17
C GLN A 45 -6.73 3.85 -11.75
N TYR A 46 -6.08 2.99 -10.97
CA TYR A 46 -4.69 3.18 -10.57
C TYR A 46 -3.70 2.56 -11.56
N ASN A 47 -4.18 2.04 -12.69
CA ASN A 47 -3.37 1.43 -13.75
C ASN A 47 -2.54 0.23 -13.28
N ILE A 48 -3.08 -0.56 -12.35
CA ILE A 48 -2.40 -1.74 -11.82
C ILE A 48 -3.21 -3.03 -12.00
N LEU A 49 -4.30 -2.99 -12.76
CA LEU A 49 -5.13 -4.17 -13.00
C LEU A 49 -4.52 -5.06 -14.09
N VAL A 50 -4.34 -6.34 -13.76
CA VAL A 50 -4.05 -7.38 -14.75
C VAL A 50 -5.40 -7.90 -15.23
N GLU A 51 -5.85 -7.43 -16.40
CA GLU A 51 -7.23 -7.64 -16.88
C GLU A 51 -7.59 -9.12 -17.06
N GLU A 52 -6.67 -9.91 -17.63
CA GLU A 52 -6.93 -11.32 -17.93
C GLU A 52 -7.30 -12.13 -16.68
N SER A 53 -6.74 -11.81 -15.53
CA SER A 53 -6.96 -12.56 -14.28
C SER A 53 -7.74 -11.78 -13.24
N ASN A 54 -8.05 -10.52 -13.51
CA ASN A 54 -8.73 -9.62 -12.56
C ASN A 54 -8.01 -9.55 -11.20
N VAL A 55 -6.69 -9.42 -11.24
CA VAL A 55 -5.87 -9.20 -10.04
C VAL A 55 -5.12 -7.89 -10.15
N ALA A 56 -4.83 -7.27 -9.00
CA ALA A 56 -4.03 -6.06 -8.94
C ALA A 56 -2.55 -6.41 -8.80
N LEU A 57 -1.69 -5.66 -9.48
CA LEU A 57 -0.26 -5.67 -9.18
C LEU A 57 -0.03 -5.21 -7.74
N ARG A 58 1.18 -5.40 -7.23
CA ARG A 58 1.53 -5.01 -5.86
C ARG A 58 1.76 -3.51 -5.78
N GLY A 59 0.66 -2.75 -5.69
CA GLY A 59 0.69 -1.30 -5.61
C GLY A 59 0.63 -0.80 -4.17
N LEU A 60 1.30 0.33 -3.92
CA LEU A 60 1.21 1.05 -2.66
C LEU A 60 1.25 2.54 -2.96
N PHE A 61 0.32 3.29 -2.37
CA PHE A 61 0.14 4.70 -2.65
C PHE A 61 0.02 5.47 -1.35
N ILE A 62 0.65 6.63 -1.28
CA ILE A 62 0.49 7.55 -0.15
C ILE A 62 -0.22 8.80 -0.65
N ILE A 63 -1.33 9.10 0.00
CA ILE A 63 -2.20 10.23 -0.34
C ILE A 63 -2.22 11.16 0.86
N ASN A 64 -2.00 12.47 0.63
CA ASN A 64 -1.98 13.44 1.72
C ASN A 64 -3.41 13.82 2.16
N PRO A 65 -3.57 14.57 3.27
CA PRO A 65 -4.89 14.96 3.76
C PRO A 65 -5.72 15.79 2.76
N GLU A 66 -5.10 16.45 1.79
CA GLU A 66 -5.78 17.19 0.74
C GLU A 66 -6.22 16.30 -0.43
N GLY A 67 -5.96 15.00 -0.38
CA GLY A 67 -6.33 14.07 -1.43
C GLY A 67 -5.35 13.98 -2.59
N ILE A 68 -4.13 14.48 -2.42
CA ILE A 68 -3.11 14.49 -3.47
C ILE A 68 -2.19 13.28 -3.31
N LEU A 69 -1.99 12.55 -4.40
CA LEU A 69 -1.06 11.41 -4.45
C LEU A 69 0.38 11.93 -4.40
N GLN A 70 1.13 11.49 -3.39
CA GLN A 70 2.51 11.93 -3.16
C GLN A 70 3.55 10.84 -3.39
N TYR A 71 3.14 9.58 -3.41
CA TYR A 71 4.05 8.45 -3.57
C TYR A 71 3.29 7.30 -4.20
N ALA A 72 3.90 6.65 -5.15
CA ALA A 72 3.37 5.45 -5.79
C ALA A 72 4.50 4.48 -6.06
N VAL A 73 4.30 3.21 -5.70
CA VAL A 73 5.20 2.13 -6.07
C VAL A 73 4.37 0.95 -6.54
N VAL A 74 4.81 0.31 -7.60
CA VAL A 74 4.12 -0.85 -8.16
C VAL A 74 5.15 -1.93 -8.45
N HIS A 75 4.99 -3.09 -7.81
CA HIS A 75 5.82 -4.26 -8.07
C HIS A 75 5.02 -5.30 -8.84
N ASP A 76 5.73 -6.16 -9.55
CA ASP A 76 5.13 -7.33 -10.17
C ASP A 76 4.53 -8.25 -9.08
N LEU A 77 3.66 -9.17 -9.49
CA LEU A 77 2.90 -10.03 -8.59
C LEU A 77 3.78 -10.87 -7.65
N ASN A 78 4.98 -11.24 -8.10
CA ASN A 78 5.88 -12.09 -7.36
C ASN A 78 6.82 -11.34 -6.41
N ILE A 79 6.74 -10.01 -6.35
CA ILE A 79 7.64 -9.19 -5.53
C ILE A 79 6.84 -8.42 -4.48
N GLY A 80 7.07 -8.74 -3.21
CA GLY A 80 6.44 -8.01 -2.10
C GLY A 80 6.95 -6.57 -2.00
N ARG A 81 6.12 -5.72 -1.38
CA ARG A 81 6.45 -4.31 -1.16
C ARG A 81 7.34 -4.16 0.07
N SER A 82 8.15 -3.11 0.10
CA SER A 82 9.00 -2.81 1.25
C SER A 82 8.24 -1.93 2.26
N VAL A 83 7.96 -2.50 3.43
CA VAL A 83 7.34 -1.75 4.54
C VAL A 83 8.30 -0.69 5.07
N ASP A 84 9.58 -1.02 5.19
CA ASP A 84 10.60 -0.08 5.69
C ASP A 84 10.73 1.13 4.79
N GLU A 85 10.76 0.94 3.48
CA GLU A 85 10.82 2.06 2.52
C GLU A 85 9.54 2.89 2.56
N THR A 86 8.39 2.26 2.70
CA THR A 86 7.12 2.97 2.83
C THR A 86 7.10 3.86 4.07
N LEU A 87 7.58 3.36 5.20
CA LEU A 87 7.68 4.14 6.44
C LEU A 87 8.68 5.28 6.29
N ARG A 88 9.82 5.02 5.65
CA ARG A 88 10.83 6.05 5.39
C ARG A 88 10.22 7.20 4.59
N VAL A 89 9.52 6.90 3.49
CA VAL A 89 8.90 7.92 2.64
C VAL A 89 7.78 8.66 3.37
N LEU A 90 6.93 7.94 4.11
CA LEU A 90 5.85 8.56 4.89
C LEU A 90 6.41 9.56 5.90
N GLN A 91 7.45 9.16 6.65
CA GLN A 91 8.07 10.03 7.64
C GLN A 91 8.75 11.22 6.98
N GLY A 92 9.40 11.01 5.83
CA GLY A 92 9.97 12.12 5.05
C GLY A 92 8.90 13.12 4.60
N LEU A 93 7.77 12.64 4.10
CA LEU A 93 6.65 13.51 3.72
C LEU A 93 6.12 14.31 4.91
N GLN A 94 6.07 13.69 6.09
CA GLN A 94 5.58 14.33 7.31
C GLN A 94 6.51 15.44 7.81
N THR A 95 7.78 15.47 7.42
CA THR A 95 8.69 16.57 7.79
C THR A 95 8.29 17.88 7.12
N GLY A 96 7.61 17.81 5.98
CA GLY A 96 7.23 18.99 5.20
C GLY A 96 8.38 19.67 4.48
N GLY A 97 9.62 19.17 4.61
CA GLY A 97 10.81 19.75 4.01
C GLY A 97 11.40 18.87 2.91
N LEU A 98 12.52 19.29 2.38
CA LEU A 98 13.23 18.58 1.32
C LEU A 98 14.18 17.54 1.93
N CYS A 99 13.94 16.28 1.64
CA CYS A 99 14.74 15.16 2.13
C CYS A 99 15.76 14.76 1.07
N ALA A 100 17.01 14.51 1.50
CA ALA A 100 18.05 14.04 0.61
C ALA A 100 17.80 12.61 0.13
N ALA A 101 18.50 12.22 -0.92
CA ALA A 101 18.57 10.80 -1.29
C ALA A 101 19.09 10.01 -0.08
N ASP A 102 18.52 8.83 0.13
CA ASP A 102 18.86 7.94 1.26
C ASP A 102 18.60 8.57 2.65
N TRP A 103 17.81 9.63 2.71
CA TRP A 103 17.38 10.22 3.97
C TRP A 103 16.75 9.15 4.88
N THR A 104 17.07 9.20 6.17
CA THR A 104 16.44 8.34 7.17
C THR A 104 15.83 9.20 8.28
N PRO A 105 14.77 8.68 8.97
CA PRO A 105 14.17 9.40 10.08
C PRO A 105 15.20 9.83 11.13
N GLY A 106 15.10 11.05 11.58
CA GLY A 106 16.03 11.67 12.52
C GLY A 106 17.08 12.54 11.86
N GLN A 107 17.29 12.42 10.55
CA GLN A 107 18.15 13.35 9.81
C GLN A 107 17.41 14.64 9.51
N GLY A 108 18.15 15.73 9.36
CA GLY A 108 17.58 17.02 8.98
C GLY A 108 17.18 17.09 7.51
N ASN A 109 16.37 18.10 7.18
CA ASN A 109 16.02 18.41 5.80
C ASN A 109 17.16 19.17 5.13
N LEU A 110 17.20 19.11 3.79
CA LEU A 110 18.14 19.91 3.02
C LEU A 110 17.79 21.39 3.14
N GLN A 111 18.83 22.22 3.22
CA GLN A 111 18.71 23.69 3.20
C GLN A 111 18.76 24.16 1.74
N VAL A 112 17.72 24.85 1.32
CA VAL A 112 17.64 25.37 -0.04
C VAL A 112 17.43 26.88 -0.04
#